data_92bba38b631c6ef8ff9b10fec8ad5df0
#
_entry.id   92bba38b631c6ef8ff9b10fec8ad5df0
#
_cell.length_a   1.000
_cell.length_b   1.000
_cell.length_c   1.000
_cell.angle_alpha   90.00
_cell.angle_beta   90.00
_cell.angle_gamma   90.00
#
_symmetry.space_group_name_H-M   'P 1'
#
loop_
_entity.id
_entity.type
_entity.pdbx_description
1 polymer ?
#
loop_
_entity_poly.entity_id
_entity_poly.type
_entity_poly.pdbx_seq_one_letter_code
_entity_poly.pdbx_strand_id
1 'polypeptide(L)'
;MTFYDLPKHEREKLSHNIQIALLKDVKYNQNIHFLKYFSDEDTYIRKCAYLAVGKLYKLDNSIQNPLVFILTNLVSNPNFHIRQTAINAAGEIGILNFTCIQNLMDIGLFDPHHTVRNAVIGSIKKMGEKNPVPVLAWAKLYLNHPDQEIRREICHGIELRGRKYPQDILPLLKTLQFDETKRVRKTLVHVIGQIAYKKGCLPIVTDELNTWENKLLVKQAKLEIIDVHERYKNFAHLSQQQAIDYLKQYAHDED
;
A
#
# COMPACT_ATOMS: atom_id res chain seq x y z
N MET A 1 -24.05 17.32 -5.85
CA MET A 1 -24.16 16.84 -4.44
C MET A 1 -23.12 15.75 -4.29
N THR A 2 -22.14 15.94 -3.39
CA THR A 2 -21.07 14.96 -3.14
C THR A 2 -21.48 13.99 -2.04
N PHE A 3 -20.75 12.89 -1.88
CA PHE A 3 -21.01 11.87 -0.85
C PHE A 3 -21.07 12.47 0.57
N TYR A 4 -20.23 13.47 0.87
CA TYR A 4 -20.19 14.10 2.20
C TYR A 4 -21.24 15.20 2.42
N ASP A 5 -21.93 15.64 1.38
CA ASP A 5 -23.09 16.52 1.52
C ASP A 5 -24.31 15.77 2.12
N LEU A 6 -24.27 14.42 2.05
CA LEU A 6 -25.32 13.57 2.59
C LEU A 6 -25.17 13.40 4.11
N PRO A 7 -26.28 13.35 4.87
CA PRO A 7 -26.30 12.94 6.28
C PRO A 7 -25.75 11.52 6.46
N LYS A 8 -25.24 11.20 7.66
CA LYS A 8 -24.61 9.91 7.95
C LYS A 8 -25.50 8.71 7.55
N HIS A 9 -26.77 8.74 7.92
CA HIS A 9 -27.71 7.65 7.62
C HIS A 9 -27.95 7.45 6.12
N GLU A 10 -27.95 8.53 5.33
CA GLU A 10 -28.08 8.43 3.87
C GLU A 10 -26.81 7.89 3.23
N ARG A 11 -25.62 8.23 3.74
CA ARG A 11 -24.35 7.65 3.30
C ARG A 11 -24.29 6.14 3.56
N GLU A 12 -24.77 5.70 4.71
CA GLU A 12 -24.86 4.28 5.07
C GLU A 12 -25.84 3.55 4.14
N LYS A 13 -27.02 4.14 3.88
CA LYS A 13 -28.01 3.62 2.93
C LYS A 13 -27.45 3.54 1.51
N LEU A 14 -26.76 4.58 1.04
CA LEU A 14 -26.11 4.59 -0.27
C LEU A 14 -25.05 3.47 -0.37
N SER A 15 -24.19 3.33 0.63
CA SER A 15 -23.16 2.26 0.65
C SER A 15 -23.80 0.88 0.61
N HIS A 16 -24.90 0.66 1.30
CA HIS A 16 -25.64 -0.60 1.27
C HIS A 16 -26.29 -0.86 -0.10
N ASN A 17 -26.91 0.17 -0.71
CA ASN A 17 -27.49 0.07 -2.04
C ASN A 17 -26.44 -0.23 -3.12
N ILE A 18 -25.23 0.36 -3.01
CA ILE A 18 -24.10 0.04 -3.89
C ILE A 18 -23.74 -1.45 -3.77
N GLN A 19 -23.64 -1.98 -2.54
CA GLN A 19 -23.33 -3.40 -2.32
C GLN A 19 -24.39 -4.32 -2.95
N ILE A 20 -25.69 -4.01 -2.80
CA ILE A 20 -26.77 -4.78 -3.42
C ILE A 20 -26.69 -4.72 -4.93
N ALA A 21 -26.43 -3.56 -5.50
CA ALA A 21 -26.33 -3.39 -6.94
C ALA A 21 -25.15 -4.16 -7.55
N LEU A 22 -23.99 -4.15 -6.90
CA LEU A 22 -22.82 -4.93 -7.34
C LEU A 22 -23.08 -6.44 -7.22
N LEU A 23 -23.73 -6.90 -6.15
CA LEU A 23 -24.13 -8.30 -6.01
C LEU A 23 -25.09 -8.73 -7.12
N LYS A 24 -26.02 -7.86 -7.53
CA LYS A 24 -26.91 -8.11 -8.66
C LYS A 24 -26.12 -8.33 -9.95
N ASP A 25 -25.13 -7.47 -10.25
CA ASP A 25 -24.27 -7.63 -11.41
C ASP A 25 -23.57 -8.99 -11.42
N VAL A 26 -23.01 -9.40 -10.27
CA VAL A 26 -22.34 -10.70 -10.14
C VAL A 26 -23.31 -11.86 -10.42
N LYS A 27 -24.52 -11.82 -9.83
CA LYS A 27 -25.53 -12.89 -9.96
C LYS A 27 -26.06 -13.02 -11.39
N TYR A 28 -26.17 -11.93 -12.12
CA TYR A 28 -26.69 -11.93 -13.50
C TYR A 28 -25.58 -11.87 -14.57
N ASN A 29 -24.30 -12.03 -14.16
CA ASN A 29 -23.13 -11.98 -15.04
C ASN A 29 -23.12 -10.72 -15.93
N GLN A 30 -23.30 -9.57 -15.30
CA GLN A 30 -23.29 -8.24 -15.95
C GLN A 30 -22.35 -7.30 -15.20
N ASN A 31 -22.09 -6.10 -15.74
CA ASN A 31 -21.19 -5.12 -15.15
C ASN A 31 -21.73 -3.68 -15.13
N ILE A 32 -23.05 -3.52 -15.26
CA ILE A 32 -23.71 -2.21 -15.38
C ILE A 32 -23.44 -1.32 -14.17
N HIS A 33 -23.61 -1.86 -12.97
CA HIS A 33 -23.40 -1.13 -11.72
C HIS A 33 -21.91 -0.99 -11.38
N PHE A 34 -21.08 -1.98 -11.74
CA PHE A 34 -19.63 -1.84 -11.65
C PHE A 34 -19.15 -0.66 -12.48
N LEU A 35 -19.53 -0.57 -13.76
CA LEU A 35 -19.16 0.55 -14.63
C LEU A 35 -19.64 1.87 -14.05
N LYS A 36 -20.89 1.95 -13.59
CA LYS A 36 -21.48 3.16 -13.00
C LYS A 36 -20.68 3.64 -11.78
N TYR A 37 -20.50 2.78 -10.76
CA TYR A 37 -19.90 3.21 -9.49
C TYR A 37 -18.38 3.28 -9.51
N PHE A 38 -17.71 2.53 -10.42
CA PHE A 38 -16.27 2.58 -10.56
C PHE A 38 -15.79 3.78 -11.39
N SER A 39 -16.65 4.37 -12.22
CA SER A 39 -16.36 5.59 -12.96
C SER A 39 -16.85 6.87 -12.29
N ASP A 40 -17.51 6.77 -11.15
CA ASP A 40 -18.11 7.95 -10.48
C ASP A 40 -17.04 9.02 -10.21
N GLU A 41 -17.36 10.29 -10.43
CA GLU A 41 -16.44 11.40 -10.18
C GLU A 41 -16.13 11.54 -8.69
N ASP A 42 -17.09 11.19 -7.81
CA ASP A 42 -16.87 11.22 -6.38
C ASP A 42 -16.03 10.03 -5.91
N THR A 43 -14.83 10.34 -5.45
CA THR A 43 -13.87 9.36 -4.90
C THR A 43 -14.45 8.53 -3.74
N TYR A 44 -15.39 9.07 -2.98
CA TYR A 44 -16.00 8.36 -1.84
C TYR A 44 -17.06 7.37 -2.31
N ILE A 45 -17.77 7.65 -3.39
CA ILE A 45 -18.66 6.68 -4.05
C ILE A 45 -17.83 5.52 -4.60
N ARG A 46 -16.73 5.80 -5.31
CA ARG A 46 -15.80 4.76 -5.76
C ARG A 46 -15.25 3.95 -4.57
N LYS A 47 -14.94 4.63 -3.46
CA LYS A 47 -14.48 3.96 -2.23
C LYS A 47 -15.54 3.02 -1.65
N CYS A 48 -16.80 3.44 -1.57
CA CYS A 48 -17.89 2.57 -1.16
C CYS A 48 -18.01 1.34 -2.05
N ALA A 49 -17.84 1.52 -3.37
CA ALA A 49 -17.94 0.43 -4.33
C ALA A 49 -16.81 -0.60 -4.15
N TYR A 50 -15.52 -0.19 -4.08
CA TYR A 50 -14.45 -1.17 -3.90
C TYR A 50 -14.49 -1.85 -2.52
N LEU A 51 -14.88 -1.15 -1.46
CA LEU A 51 -15.08 -1.77 -0.15
C LEU A 51 -16.23 -2.77 -0.15
N ALA A 52 -17.30 -2.50 -0.91
CA ALA A 52 -18.41 -3.43 -1.09
C ALA A 52 -17.95 -4.74 -1.76
N VAL A 53 -17.05 -4.68 -2.75
CA VAL A 53 -16.46 -5.88 -3.37
C VAL A 53 -15.73 -6.74 -2.34
N GLY A 54 -14.88 -6.15 -1.50
CA GLY A 54 -14.19 -6.87 -0.44
C GLY A 54 -15.16 -7.54 0.57
N LYS A 55 -16.25 -6.85 0.93
CA LYS A 55 -17.31 -7.42 1.79
C LYS A 55 -18.01 -8.60 1.11
N LEU A 56 -18.41 -8.46 -0.16
CA LEU A 56 -19.06 -9.52 -0.92
C LEU A 56 -18.17 -10.75 -1.06
N TYR A 57 -16.90 -10.57 -1.38
CA TYR A 57 -15.90 -11.65 -1.49
C TYR A 57 -15.79 -12.45 -0.18
N LYS A 58 -15.86 -11.77 0.98
CA LYS A 58 -15.79 -12.41 2.29
C LYS A 58 -17.06 -13.16 2.67
N LEU A 59 -18.23 -12.69 2.23
CA LEU A 59 -19.52 -13.18 2.67
C LEU A 59 -19.98 -14.45 1.94
N ASP A 60 -19.59 -14.63 0.68
CA ASP A 60 -20.12 -15.70 -0.16
C ASP A 60 -19.02 -16.28 -1.08
N ASN A 61 -18.63 -17.50 -0.80
CA ASN A 61 -17.60 -18.20 -1.59
C ASN A 61 -18.06 -18.48 -3.04
N SER A 62 -19.35 -18.61 -3.29
CA SER A 62 -19.88 -18.92 -4.63
C SER A 62 -19.66 -17.79 -5.64
N ILE A 63 -19.53 -16.55 -5.16
CA ILE A 63 -19.33 -15.37 -6.02
C ILE A 63 -17.86 -14.92 -6.11
N GLN A 64 -16.93 -15.58 -5.41
CA GLN A 64 -15.51 -15.16 -5.41
C GLN A 64 -14.88 -15.17 -6.81
N ASN A 65 -15.01 -16.28 -7.53
CA ASN A 65 -14.49 -16.37 -8.89
C ASN A 65 -15.17 -15.41 -9.87
N PRO A 66 -16.52 -15.29 -9.89
CA PRO A 66 -17.22 -14.26 -10.66
C PRO A 66 -16.73 -12.83 -10.37
N LEU A 67 -16.49 -12.47 -9.09
CA LEU A 67 -15.96 -11.14 -8.73
C LEU A 67 -14.56 -10.91 -9.31
N VAL A 68 -13.65 -11.87 -9.15
CA VAL A 68 -12.29 -11.78 -9.72
C VAL A 68 -12.35 -11.65 -11.24
N PHE A 69 -13.21 -12.44 -11.90
CA PHE A 69 -13.39 -12.36 -13.36
C PHE A 69 -13.87 -10.98 -13.83
N ILE A 70 -14.86 -10.39 -13.15
CA ILE A 70 -15.33 -9.03 -13.45
C ILE A 70 -14.19 -8.03 -13.30
N LEU A 71 -13.42 -8.08 -12.19
CA LEU A 71 -12.30 -7.17 -11.97
C LEU A 71 -11.21 -7.32 -13.03
N THR A 72 -10.93 -8.56 -13.48
CA THR A 72 -9.96 -8.84 -14.55
C THR A 72 -10.33 -8.15 -15.85
N ASN A 73 -11.61 -8.08 -16.17
CA ASN A 73 -12.08 -7.34 -17.35
C ASN A 73 -12.01 -5.82 -17.15
N LEU A 74 -12.27 -5.33 -15.94
CA LEU A 74 -12.30 -3.90 -15.63
C LEU A 74 -10.92 -3.25 -15.58
N VAL A 75 -9.84 -3.96 -15.29
CA VAL A 75 -8.48 -3.40 -15.27
C VAL A 75 -7.95 -3.04 -16.66
N SER A 76 -8.62 -3.47 -17.74
CA SER A 76 -8.31 -3.10 -19.13
C SER A 76 -9.26 -2.04 -19.68
N ASN A 77 -10.13 -1.45 -18.85
CA ASN A 77 -11.09 -0.45 -19.31
C ASN A 77 -10.39 0.86 -19.75
N PRO A 78 -10.83 1.55 -20.83
CA PRO A 78 -10.24 2.83 -21.22
C PRO A 78 -10.31 3.92 -20.15
N ASN A 79 -11.35 3.93 -19.31
CA ASN A 79 -11.50 4.88 -18.21
C ASN A 79 -10.58 4.51 -17.03
N PHE A 80 -9.62 5.38 -16.71
CA PHE A 80 -8.68 5.14 -15.63
C PHE A 80 -9.33 5.11 -14.23
N HIS A 81 -10.46 5.78 -14.00
CA HIS A 81 -11.21 5.68 -12.74
C HIS A 81 -11.71 4.26 -12.49
N ILE A 82 -12.19 3.58 -13.57
CA ILE A 82 -12.62 2.18 -13.50
C ILE A 82 -11.43 1.29 -13.19
N ARG A 83 -10.30 1.44 -13.91
CA ARG A 83 -9.09 0.65 -13.66
C ARG A 83 -8.56 0.86 -12.23
N GLN A 84 -8.48 2.12 -11.78
CA GLN A 84 -8.06 2.48 -10.42
C GLN A 84 -8.96 1.81 -9.36
N THR A 85 -10.27 1.88 -9.56
CA THR A 85 -11.23 1.33 -8.60
C THR A 85 -11.20 -0.20 -8.60
N ALA A 86 -10.99 -0.83 -9.77
CA ALA A 86 -10.80 -2.28 -9.89
C ALA A 86 -9.54 -2.76 -9.14
N ILE A 87 -8.41 -2.03 -9.23
CA ILE A 87 -7.20 -2.32 -8.46
C ILE A 87 -7.44 -2.17 -6.95
N ASN A 88 -8.13 -1.11 -6.52
CA ASN A 88 -8.49 -0.97 -5.11
C ASN A 88 -9.41 -2.11 -4.62
N ALA A 89 -10.36 -2.56 -5.44
CA ALA A 89 -11.24 -3.69 -5.14
C ALA A 89 -10.46 -5.02 -5.06
N ALA A 90 -9.52 -5.24 -5.98
CA ALA A 90 -8.61 -6.38 -5.92
C ALA A 90 -7.75 -6.33 -4.64
N GLY A 91 -7.30 -5.15 -4.21
CA GLY A 91 -6.60 -4.98 -2.93
C GLY A 91 -7.43 -5.40 -1.72
N GLU A 92 -8.74 -5.14 -1.70
CA GLU A 92 -9.63 -5.61 -0.62
C GLU A 92 -9.78 -7.15 -0.62
N ILE A 93 -9.80 -7.79 -1.79
CA ILE A 93 -9.78 -9.25 -1.93
C ILE A 93 -8.43 -9.81 -1.48
N GLY A 94 -7.32 -9.19 -1.88
CA GLY A 94 -5.97 -9.66 -1.60
C GLY A 94 -5.59 -9.68 -0.12
N ILE A 95 -6.31 -8.93 0.73
CA ILE A 95 -6.22 -9.03 2.20
C ILE A 95 -6.49 -10.48 2.66
N LEU A 96 -7.39 -11.18 1.97
CA LEU A 96 -7.80 -12.55 2.29
C LEU A 96 -7.11 -13.58 1.41
N ASN A 97 -7.01 -13.30 0.12
CA ASN A 97 -6.44 -14.19 -0.88
C ASN A 97 -5.69 -13.41 -1.96
N PHE A 98 -4.39 -13.22 -1.75
CA PHE A 98 -3.54 -12.49 -2.69
C PHE A 98 -3.36 -13.23 -4.01
N THR A 99 -3.25 -14.55 -3.96
CA THR A 99 -2.92 -15.37 -5.14
C THR A 99 -3.93 -15.22 -6.28
N CYS A 100 -5.23 -15.08 -5.95
CA CYS A 100 -6.25 -14.94 -6.98
C CYS A 100 -6.29 -13.56 -7.66
N ILE A 101 -5.62 -12.54 -7.08
CA ILE A 101 -5.59 -11.16 -7.62
C ILE A 101 -4.18 -10.69 -7.99
N GLN A 102 -3.17 -11.53 -7.84
CA GLN A 102 -1.78 -11.16 -8.11
C GLN A 102 -1.60 -10.56 -9.51
N ASN A 103 -2.16 -11.20 -10.53
CA ASN A 103 -2.10 -10.71 -11.92
C ASN A 103 -2.72 -9.32 -12.09
N LEU A 104 -3.75 -8.98 -11.31
CA LEU A 104 -4.35 -7.63 -11.33
C LEU A 104 -3.38 -6.60 -10.75
N MET A 105 -2.61 -6.97 -9.72
CA MET A 105 -1.55 -6.11 -9.17
C MET A 105 -0.43 -5.90 -10.19
N ASP A 106 -0.02 -6.96 -10.91
CA ASP A 106 0.97 -6.88 -11.99
C ASP A 106 0.50 -5.91 -13.08
N ILE A 107 -0.72 -6.06 -13.58
CA ILE A 107 -1.29 -5.15 -14.60
C ILE A 107 -1.33 -3.70 -14.07
N GLY A 108 -1.81 -3.49 -12.86
CA GLY A 108 -1.94 -2.16 -12.27
C GLY A 108 -0.59 -1.47 -12.01
N LEU A 109 0.45 -2.23 -11.69
CA LEU A 109 1.80 -1.71 -11.45
C LEU A 109 2.42 -1.09 -12.72
N PHE A 110 2.06 -1.61 -13.89
CA PHE A 110 2.52 -1.13 -15.19
C PHE A 110 1.49 -0.24 -15.91
N ASP A 111 0.42 0.18 -15.24
CA ASP A 111 -0.59 1.05 -15.85
C ASP A 111 0.01 2.40 -16.27
N PRO A 112 -0.28 2.92 -17.46
CA PRO A 112 0.20 4.23 -17.92
C PRO A 112 -0.26 5.37 -17.01
N HIS A 113 -1.40 5.24 -16.34
CA HIS A 113 -1.96 6.29 -15.50
C HIS A 113 -1.48 6.18 -14.04
N HIS A 114 -0.81 7.23 -13.55
CA HIS A 114 -0.20 7.25 -12.22
C HIS A 114 -1.18 6.97 -11.07
N THR A 115 -2.47 7.34 -11.20
CA THR A 115 -3.46 7.08 -10.13
C THR A 115 -3.79 5.60 -10.00
N VAL A 116 -3.69 4.82 -11.08
CA VAL A 116 -3.86 3.35 -11.06
C VAL A 116 -2.66 2.73 -10.36
N ARG A 117 -1.43 3.14 -10.68
CA ARG A 117 -0.22 2.69 -9.98
C ARG A 117 -0.27 3.05 -8.49
N ASN A 118 -0.74 4.25 -8.13
CA ASN A 118 -0.97 4.65 -6.74
C ASN A 118 -1.99 3.75 -6.02
N ALA A 119 -3.00 3.25 -6.72
CA ALA A 119 -3.94 2.28 -6.15
C ALA A 119 -3.26 0.94 -5.83
N VAL A 120 -2.28 0.51 -6.63
CA VAL A 120 -1.43 -0.66 -6.30
C VAL A 120 -0.66 -0.41 -5.02
N ILE A 121 0.02 0.73 -4.88
CA ILE A 121 0.77 1.08 -3.64
C ILE A 121 -0.17 1.04 -2.41
N GLY A 122 -1.33 1.68 -2.51
CA GLY A 122 -2.32 1.68 -1.44
C GLY A 122 -2.84 0.29 -1.08
N SER A 123 -3.00 -0.57 -2.08
CA SER A 123 -3.43 -1.97 -1.92
C SER A 123 -2.34 -2.80 -1.27
N ILE A 124 -1.08 -2.69 -1.73
CA ILE A 124 0.08 -3.40 -1.13
C ILE A 124 0.23 -3.03 0.35
N LYS A 125 0.08 -1.75 0.71
CA LYS A 125 0.12 -1.31 2.12
C LYS A 125 -0.86 -2.09 2.99
N LYS A 126 -2.11 -2.21 2.55
CA LYS A 126 -3.16 -2.93 3.29
C LYS A 126 -2.95 -4.44 3.29
N MET A 127 -2.68 -5.01 2.13
CA MET A 127 -2.46 -6.45 1.96
C MET A 127 -1.21 -6.90 2.71
N GLY A 128 -0.10 -6.16 2.62
CA GLY A 128 1.14 -6.45 3.32
C GLY A 128 1.00 -6.44 4.84
N GLU A 129 0.10 -5.60 5.38
CA GLU A 129 -0.20 -5.63 6.81
C GLU A 129 -0.98 -6.88 7.24
N LYS A 130 -1.95 -7.34 6.43
CA LYS A 130 -2.93 -8.39 6.80
C LYS A 130 -2.57 -9.77 6.28
N ASN A 131 -1.94 -9.86 5.12
CA ASN A 131 -1.55 -11.08 4.42
C ASN A 131 -0.11 -10.97 3.92
N PRO A 132 0.90 -10.82 4.82
CA PRO A 132 2.25 -10.41 4.45
C PRO A 132 3.00 -11.45 3.60
N VAL A 133 2.87 -12.73 3.89
CA VAL A 133 3.71 -13.77 3.27
C VAL A 133 3.68 -13.74 1.74
N PRO A 134 2.53 -13.92 1.07
CA PRO A 134 2.50 -13.89 -0.40
C PRO A 134 2.74 -12.49 -0.97
N VAL A 135 2.31 -11.43 -0.27
CA VAL A 135 2.47 -10.05 -0.73
C VAL A 135 3.93 -9.62 -0.73
N LEU A 136 4.69 -9.95 0.31
CA LEU A 136 6.12 -9.61 0.40
C LEU A 136 6.96 -10.47 -0.55
N ALA A 137 6.59 -11.75 -0.75
CA ALA A 137 7.22 -12.59 -1.76
C ALA A 137 7.07 -12.00 -3.16
N TRP A 138 5.86 -11.52 -3.51
CA TRP A 138 5.60 -10.82 -4.76
C TRP A 138 6.36 -9.48 -4.84
N ALA A 139 6.33 -8.66 -3.79
CA ALA A 139 7.02 -7.36 -3.77
C ALA A 139 8.54 -7.52 -4.00
N LYS A 140 9.15 -8.56 -3.44
CA LYS A 140 10.58 -8.88 -3.62
C LYS A 140 10.97 -9.02 -5.09
N LEU A 141 10.09 -9.53 -5.95
CA LEU A 141 10.36 -9.68 -7.39
C LEU A 141 10.60 -8.33 -8.09
N TYR A 142 9.99 -7.26 -7.57
CA TYR A 142 10.00 -5.93 -8.17
C TYR A 142 10.99 -4.95 -7.55
N LEU A 143 11.60 -5.28 -6.40
CA LEU A 143 12.60 -4.40 -5.77
C LEU A 143 13.88 -4.25 -6.61
N ASN A 144 14.18 -5.21 -7.48
CA ASN A 144 15.31 -5.15 -8.42
C ASN A 144 14.87 -4.93 -9.88
N HIS A 145 13.63 -4.44 -10.09
CA HIS A 145 13.11 -4.19 -11.44
C HIS A 145 13.94 -3.09 -12.16
N PRO A 146 14.21 -3.20 -13.48
CA PRO A 146 14.99 -2.19 -14.20
C PRO A 146 14.36 -0.79 -14.16
N ASP A 147 13.03 -0.67 -14.15
CA ASP A 147 12.34 0.61 -14.01
C ASP A 147 12.42 1.13 -12.57
N GLN A 148 13.01 2.30 -12.40
CA GLN A 148 13.17 2.99 -11.13
C GLN A 148 11.84 3.34 -10.43
N GLU A 149 10.79 3.64 -11.20
CA GLU A 149 9.48 3.97 -10.63
C GLU A 149 8.85 2.74 -10.00
N ILE A 150 9.00 1.56 -10.62
CA ILE A 150 8.54 0.30 -10.04
C ILE A 150 9.26 0.02 -8.71
N ARG A 151 10.60 0.12 -8.67
CA ARG A 151 11.36 -0.08 -7.43
C ARG A 151 10.92 0.90 -6.33
N ARG A 152 10.72 2.17 -6.70
CA ARG A 152 10.26 3.22 -5.79
C ARG A 152 8.85 2.93 -5.25
N GLU A 153 7.94 2.55 -6.11
CA GLU A 153 6.55 2.28 -5.76
C GLU A 153 6.43 1.06 -4.83
N ILE A 154 7.17 -0.01 -5.11
CA ILE A 154 7.21 -1.20 -4.25
C ILE A 154 7.86 -0.88 -2.90
N CYS A 155 9.00 -0.17 -2.88
CA CYS A 155 9.65 0.29 -1.64
C CYS A 155 8.65 1.03 -0.73
N HIS A 156 7.86 1.96 -1.29
CA HIS A 156 6.84 2.69 -0.53
C HIS A 156 5.62 1.81 -0.18
N GLY A 157 5.29 0.83 -1.04
CA GLY A 157 4.14 -0.06 -0.85
C GLY A 157 4.27 -0.98 0.38
N ILE A 158 5.47 -1.44 0.70
CA ILE A 158 5.71 -2.37 1.82
C ILE A 158 5.89 -1.66 3.18
N GLU A 159 5.94 -0.33 3.21
CA GLU A 159 6.21 0.49 4.39
C GLU A 159 5.30 0.19 5.59
N LEU A 160 3.99 0.05 5.35
CA LEU A 160 3.01 -0.06 6.44
C LEU A 160 3.23 -1.32 7.29
N ARG A 161 3.66 -2.43 6.67
CA ARG A 161 4.07 -3.65 7.38
C ARG A 161 5.25 -3.37 8.31
N GLY A 162 6.25 -2.64 7.82
CA GLY A 162 7.45 -2.31 8.58
C GLY A 162 7.18 -1.48 9.84
N ARG A 163 6.13 -0.66 9.85
CA ARG A 163 5.74 0.13 11.02
C ARG A 163 5.33 -0.71 12.25
N LYS A 164 5.14 -2.00 12.05
CA LYS A 164 4.69 -2.94 13.09
C LYS A 164 5.63 -4.15 13.22
N TYR A 165 6.20 -4.55 12.10
CA TYR A 165 7.09 -5.70 11.98
C TYR A 165 8.29 -5.33 11.10
N PRO A 166 9.21 -4.46 11.59
CA PRO A 166 10.33 -3.94 10.81
C PRO A 166 11.24 -5.06 10.28
N GLN A 167 11.42 -6.15 11.04
CA GLN A 167 12.21 -7.32 10.64
C GLN A 167 11.74 -8.02 9.36
N ASP A 168 10.45 -7.87 9.00
CA ASP A 168 9.93 -8.47 7.76
C ASP A 168 10.32 -7.65 6.52
N ILE A 169 10.62 -6.36 6.70
CA ILE A 169 10.76 -5.37 5.63
C ILE A 169 12.20 -4.92 5.44
N LEU A 170 12.94 -4.72 6.53
CA LEU A 170 14.29 -4.16 6.47
C LEU A 170 15.26 -4.96 5.61
N PRO A 171 15.27 -6.32 5.65
CA PRO A 171 16.11 -7.09 4.73
C PRO A 171 15.74 -6.92 3.24
N LEU A 172 14.46 -6.66 2.94
CA LEU A 172 14.02 -6.34 1.59
C LEU A 172 14.48 -4.95 1.17
N LEU A 173 14.37 -3.97 2.06
CA LEU A 173 14.81 -2.59 1.83
C LEU A 173 16.32 -2.49 1.66
N LYS A 174 17.11 -3.32 2.36
CA LYS A 174 18.57 -3.38 2.24
C LYS A 174 19.03 -3.60 0.80
N THR A 175 18.28 -4.34 -0.01
CA THR A 175 18.62 -4.57 -1.42
C THR A 175 18.69 -3.29 -2.25
N LEU A 176 18.04 -2.21 -1.80
CA LEU A 176 18.03 -0.89 -2.45
C LEU A 176 19.11 0.07 -1.95
N GLN A 177 19.98 -0.34 -1.00
CA GLN A 177 20.96 0.58 -0.40
C GLN A 177 21.93 1.20 -1.40
N PHE A 178 22.22 0.51 -2.51
CA PHE A 178 23.08 0.98 -3.59
C PHE A 178 22.33 1.35 -4.86
N ASP A 179 21.00 1.57 -4.80
CA ASP A 179 20.24 2.01 -5.98
C ASP A 179 20.83 3.27 -6.57
N GLU A 180 21.11 3.27 -7.87
CA GLU A 180 21.74 4.40 -8.56
C GLU A 180 20.83 5.63 -8.62
N THR A 181 19.51 5.42 -8.53
CA THR A 181 18.53 6.47 -8.69
C THR A 181 18.29 7.24 -7.39
N LYS A 182 18.60 8.52 -7.39
CA LYS A 182 18.40 9.42 -6.24
C LYS A 182 16.96 9.37 -5.69
N ARG A 183 15.96 9.23 -6.57
CA ARG A 183 14.55 9.20 -6.19
C ARG A 183 14.18 7.92 -5.43
N VAL A 184 14.73 6.78 -5.81
CA VAL A 184 14.58 5.51 -5.09
C VAL A 184 15.23 5.61 -3.71
N ARG A 185 16.50 6.06 -3.64
CA ARG A 185 17.20 6.25 -2.36
C ARG A 185 16.47 7.20 -1.42
N LYS A 186 15.92 8.32 -1.92
CA LYS A 186 15.10 9.23 -1.10
C LYS A 186 13.85 8.54 -0.54
N THR A 187 13.19 7.70 -1.35
CA THR A 187 12.03 6.95 -0.88
C THR A 187 12.44 5.91 0.17
N LEU A 188 13.56 5.22 -0.03
CA LEU A 188 14.12 4.28 0.94
C LEU A 188 14.39 4.96 2.29
N VAL A 189 15.10 6.09 2.29
CA VAL A 189 15.38 6.89 3.49
C VAL A 189 14.08 7.31 4.18
N HIS A 190 13.11 7.82 3.41
CA HIS A 190 11.80 8.17 3.94
C HIS A 190 11.07 6.97 4.58
N VAL A 191 11.05 5.83 3.94
CA VAL A 191 10.40 4.61 4.45
C VAL A 191 11.05 4.15 5.76
N ILE A 192 12.38 4.17 5.84
CA ILE A 192 13.12 3.87 7.08
C ILE A 192 12.69 4.80 8.21
N GLY A 193 12.63 6.10 7.98
CA GLY A 193 12.13 7.07 8.95
C GLY A 193 10.69 6.78 9.38
N GLN A 194 9.80 6.47 8.41
CA GLN A 194 8.39 6.14 8.68
C GLN A 194 8.19 4.85 9.49
N ILE A 195 9.15 3.95 9.47
CA ILE A 195 9.18 2.75 10.31
C ILE A 195 9.70 3.10 11.70
N ALA A 196 10.83 3.80 11.79
CA ALA A 196 11.59 4.00 13.02
C ALA A 196 10.83 4.73 14.14
N TYR A 197 9.94 5.71 13.81
CA TYR A 197 9.25 6.47 14.86
C TYR A 197 8.12 5.70 15.55
N LYS A 198 7.79 4.49 15.09
CA LYS A 198 6.76 3.65 15.69
C LYS A 198 7.29 2.88 16.91
N LYS A 199 6.36 2.54 17.82
CA LYS A 199 6.66 1.86 19.08
C LYS A 199 7.51 0.60 18.84
N GLY A 200 8.66 0.52 19.49
CA GLY A 200 9.57 -0.63 19.43
C GLY A 200 10.35 -0.80 18.13
N CYS A 201 10.16 0.09 17.14
CA CYS A 201 10.81 -0.06 15.84
C CYS A 201 12.22 0.55 15.79
N LEU A 202 12.50 1.63 16.53
CA LEU A 202 13.80 2.31 16.46
C LEU A 202 14.99 1.37 16.76
N PRO A 203 14.97 0.53 17.81
CA PRO A 203 16.06 -0.43 18.07
C PRO A 203 16.32 -1.36 16.88
N ILE A 204 15.27 -1.98 16.36
CA ILE A 204 15.38 -2.93 15.24
C ILE A 204 15.91 -2.25 13.97
N VAL A 205 15.44 -1.01 13.69
CA VAL A 205 15.93 -0.22 12.55
C VAL A 205 17.40 0.15 12.73
N THR A 206 17.82 0.54 13.93
CA THR A 206 19.22 0.90 14.23
C THR A 206 20.14 -0.30 14.07
N ASP A 207 19.77 -1.45 14.64
CA ASP A 207 20.55 -2.70 14.54
C ASP A 207 20.70 -3.12 13.07
N GLU A 208 19.64 -3.05 12.28
CA GLU A 208 19.70 -3.37 10.85
C GLU A 208 20.57 -2.38 10.08
N LEU A 209 20.42 -1.07 10.32
CA LEU A 209 21.24 -0.03 9.65
C LEU A 209 22.74 -0.18 9.97
N ASN A 210 23.11 -0.66 11.14
CA ASN A 210 24.50 -0.95 11.51
C ASN A 210 25.12 -2.04 10.61
N THR A 211 24.30 -2.89 9.99
CA THR A 211 24.74 -3.93 9.05
C THR A 211 24.85 -3.45 7.60
N TRP A 212 24.40 -2.23 7.30
CA TRP A 212 24.39 -1.73 5.93
C TRP A 212 25.76 -1.17 5.53
N GLU A 213 26.16 -1.42 4.28
CA GLU A 213 27.48 -1.05 3.75
C GLU A 213 27.51 0.38 3.20
N ASN A 214 26.35 0.91 2.73
CA ASN A 214 26.25 2.28 2.22
C ASN A 214 26.17 3.29 3.38
N LYS A 215 27.33 3.67 3.94
CA LYS A 215 27.42 4.58 5.09
C LYS A 215 26.82 5.95 4.84
N LEU A 216 26.91 6.48 3.61
CA LEU A 216 26.28 7.74 3.25
C LEU A 216 24.75 7.66 3.35
N LEU A 217 24.17 6.58 2.85
CA LEU A 217 22.71 6.35 2.94
C LEU A 217 22.28 6.12 4.39
N VAL A 218 23.06 5.37 5.17
CA VAL A 218 22.82 5.18 6.62
C VAL A 218 22.81 6.52 7.34
N LYS A 219 23.78 7.41 7.07
CA LYS A 219 23.80 8.77 7.63
C LYS A 219 22.53 9.56 7.26
N GLN A 220 22.08 9.48 6.00
CA GLN A 220 20.84 10.12 5.56
C GLN A 220 19.61 9.54 6.28
N ALA A 221 19.57 8.22 6.48
CA ALA A 221 18.49 7.54 7.20
C ALA A 221 18.45 7.97 8.68
N LYS A 222 19.59 8.10 9.37
CA LYS A 222 19.67 8.61 10.75
C LYS A 222 19.11 10.03 10.84
N LEU A 223 19.45 10.92 9.90
CA LEU A 223 18.91 12.28 9.86
C LEU A 223 17.40 12.30 9.64
N GLU A 224 16.88 11.47 8.72
CA GLU A 224 15.43 11.35 8.50
C GLU A 224 14.72 10.78 9.74
N ILE A 225 15.33 9.82 10.46
CA ILE A 225 14.78 9.29 11.72
C ILE A 225 14.63 10.41 12.76
N ILE A 226 15.63 11.26 12.92
CA ILE A 226 15.58 12.40 13.83
C ILE A 226 14.48 13.39 13.41
N ASP A 227 14.40 13.72 12.13
CA ASP A 227 13.43 14.66 11.58
C ASP A 227 11.98 14.15 11.73
N VAL A 228 11.71 12.88 11.45
CA VAL A 228 10.35 12.33 11.57
C VAL A 228 9.86 12.28 13.02
N HIS A 229 10.75 12.11 14.02
CA HIS A 229 10.35 12.15 15.42
C HIS A 229 9.85 13.55 15.83
N GLU A 230 10.38 14.64 15.27
CA GLU A 230 9.83 15.98 15.48
C GLU A 230 8.59 16.23 14.62
N ARG A 231 8.67 15.94 13.31
CA ARG A 231 7.58 16.17 12.34
C ARG A 231 6.29 15.46 12.72
N TYR A 232 6.40 14.27 13.31
CA TYR A 232 5.27 13.44 13.75
C TYR A 232 5.21 13.25 15.26
N LYS A 233 5.67 14.22 16.06
CA LYS A 233 5.77 14.13 17.54
C LYS A 233 4.47 13.69 18.23
N ASN A 234 3.31 14.03 17.68
CA ASN A 234 2.02 13.60 18.25
C ASN A 234 1.70 12.12 18.01
N PHE A 235 2.46 11.43 17.16
CA PHE A 235 2.28 10.03 16.76
C PHE A 235 3.55 9.18 17.00
N ALA A 236 4.67 9.83 17.28
CA ALA A 236 5.94 9.18 17.57
C ALA A 236 5.91 8.57 18.97
N HIS A 237 6.56 7.40 19.12
CA HIS A 237 6.65 6.72 20.41
C HIS A 237 7.68 7.37 21.34
N LEU A 238 8.74 7.92 20.76
CA LEU A 238 9.81 8.63 21.46
C LEU A 238 9.81 10.11 21.04
N SER A 239 10.31 10.99 21.91
CA SER A 239 10.62 12.36 21.53
C SER A 239 11.81 12.38 20.57
N GLN A 240 11.99 13.49 19.84
CA GLN A 240 13.16 13.68 18.99
C GLN A 240 14.47 13.55 19.80
N GLN A 241 14.53 14.15 21.00
CA GLN A 241 15.73 14.07 21.84
C GLN A 241 16.04 12.63 22.26
N GLN A 242 15.03 11.86 22.65
CA GLN A 242 15.21 10.44 22.98
C GLN A 242 15.72 9.62 21.78
N ALA A 243 15.23 9.92 20.57
CA ALA A 243 15.72 9.26 19.36
C ALA A 243 17.17 9.65 19.03
N ILE A 244 17.57 10.92 19.24
CA ILE A 244 18.95 11.39 19.10
C ILE A 244 19.86 10.65 20.07
N ASP A 245 19.49 10.61 21.36
CA ASP A 245 20.29 9.97 22.40
C ASP A 245 20.45 8.47 22.15
N TYR A 246 19.36 7.82 21.69
CA TYR A 246 19.39 6.41 21.29
C TYR A 246 20.36 6.16 20.12
N LEU A 247 20.26 6.95 19.06
CA LEU A 247 21.14 6.82 17.90
C LEU A 247 22.60 7.08 18.23
N LYS A 248 22.91 8.07 19.09
CA LYS A 248 24.28 8.32 19.56
C LYS A 248 24.87 7.16 20.35
N GLN A 249 24.04 6.44 21.11
CA GLN A 249 24.50 5.33 21.94
C GLN A 249 24.66 4.02 21.18
N TYR A 250 23.79 3.73 20.23
CA TYR A 250 23.69 2.40 19.61
C TYR A 250 23.97 2.35 18.11
N ALA A 251 23.95 3.49 17.43
CA ALA A 251 24.32 3.50 16.02
C ALA A 251 25.84 3.57 15.89
N HIS A 252 26.41 2.69 15.05
CA HIS A 252 27.83 2.73 14.75
C HIS A 252 28.11 3.96 13.87
N ASP A 253 28.88 4.91 14.41
CA ASP A 253 29.51 5.96 13.62
C ASP A 253 30.93 5.46 13.29
N GLU A 254 31.19 5.19 12.03
CA GLU A 254 32.56 5.08 11.54
C GLU A 254 33.03 6.51 11.25
N ASP A 255 34.10 6.92 11.87
CA ASP A 255 34.85 8.18 11.66
C ASP A 255 35.29 8.35 10.20
#